data_61a651694a889c970bae38b4a76e3201
#
_entry.id   61a651694a889c970bae38b4a76e3201
#
_cell.length_a   1.000
_cell.length_b   1.000
_cell.length_c   1.000
_cell.angle_alpha   90.00
_cell.angle_beta   90.00
_cell.angle_gamma   90.00
#
_symmetry.space_group_name_H-M   'P 1'
#
loop_
_entity.id
_entity.type
_entity.pdbx_description
1 polymer ?
#
loop_
_entity_poly.entity_id
_entity_poly.type
_entity_poly.pdbx_seq_one_letter_code
_entity_poly.pdbx_strand_id
1 'polypeptide(L)'
;MVSTDADILTVRQGELPVASVLSLYHRGTVMPFWGGGTWSARGLRANERMYYELMTHARRRGCTRFDFGRSKTGSGPYAFKKNWGFEPEPWTYEFKLMRIDKIPDINPLNPKYRFFINAWKRLPVPIAN
;
A
#
# COMPACT_ATOMS: atom_id res chain seq x y z
N MET A 1 -1.22 -21.94 19.45
CA MET A 1 0.01 -21.64 18.69
C MET A 1 -0.33 -20.52 17.71
N VAL A 2 0.11 -19.31 17.99
CA VAL A 2 -0.10 -18.20 17.06
C VAL A 2 0.88 -18.47 15.93
N SER A 3 0.39 -18.93 14.79
CA SER A 3 1.21 -19.00 13.58
C SER A 3 1.67 -17.59 13.24
N THR A 4 2.89 -17.45 12.77
CA THR A 4 3.45 -16.16 12.36
C THR A 4 2.69 -15.70 11.12
N ASP A 5 1.65 -14.91 11.34
CA ASP A 5 0.72 -14.51 10.30
C ASP A 5 1.20 -13.23 9.56
N ALA A 6 2.50 -12.98 9.61
CA ALA A 6 3.14 -11.84 8.93
C ALA A 6 4.53 -12.20 8.43
N ASP A 7 4.92 -11.62 7.31
CA ASP A 7 6.29 -11.64 6.80
C ASP A 7 6.65 -10.36 6.01
N ILE A 8 7.94 -10.21 5.73
CA ILE A 8 8.47 -9.12 4.90
C ILE A 8 9.19 -9.73 3.71
N LEU A 9 8.69 -9.41 2.51
CA LEU A 9 9.35 -9.76 1.27
C LEU A 9 10.13 -8.54 0.75
N THR A 10 11.41 -8.75 0.43
CA THR A 10 12.29 -7.68 -0.07
C THR A 10 12.84 -8.05 -1.44
N VAL A 11 12.70 -7.13 -2.40
CA VAL A 11 13.32 -7.21 -3.72
C VAL A 11 14.66 -6.50 -3.68
N ARG A 12 15.69 -7.15 -4.20
CA ARG A 12 17.06 -6.62 -4.26
C ARG A 12 17.54 -6.50 -5.70
N GLN A 13 18.38 -5.52 -5.95
CA GLN A 13 19.20 -5.43 -7.14
C GLN A 13 20.65 -5.70 -6.72
N GLY A 14 21.15 -6.91 -6.97
CA GLY A 14 22.36 -7.38 -6.32
C GLY A 14 22.19 -7.39 -4.81
N GLU A 15 23.08 -6.73 -4.08
CA GLU A 15 23.02 -6.63 -2.60
C GLU A 15 22.11 -5.48 -2.11
N LEU A 16 21.71 -4.56 -3.01
CA LEU A 16 20.95 -3.38 -2.64
C LEU A 16 19.44 -3.68 -2.55
N PRO A 17 18.78 -3.51 -1.40
CA PRO A 17 17.32 -3.60 -1.31
C PRO A 17 16.67 -2.42 -2.02
N VAL A 18 15.73 -2.67 -2.91
CA VAL A 18 15.05 -1.64 -3.73
C VAL A 18 13.56 -1.52 -3.44
N ALA A 19 12.91 -2.59 -2.98
CA ALA A 19 11.50 -2.55 -2.57
C ALA A 19 11.23 -3.61 -1.51
N SER A 20 10.30 -3.33 -0.60
CA SER A 20 9.86 -4.27 0.42
C SER A 20 8.37 -4.17 0.68
N VAL A 21 7.76 -5.27 1.09
CA VAL A 21 6.36 -5.32 1.50
C VAL A 21 6.19 -6.17 2.76
N LEU A 22 5.53 -5.59 3.76
CA LEU A 22 5.04 -6.31 4.94
C LEU A 22 3.65 -6.87 4.59
N SER A 23 3.49 -8.16 4.73
CA SER A 23 2.25 -8.87 4.44
C SER A 23 1.71 -9.57 5.66
N LEU A 24 0.39 -9.54 5.80
CA LEU A 24 -0.35 -10.25 6.83
C LEU A 24 -1.08 -11.44 6.19
N TYR A 25 -1.18 -12.54 6.94
CA TYR A 25 -1.84 -13.76 6.48
C TYR A 25 -2.95 -14.14 7.46
N HIS A 26 -4.14 -14.39 6.92
CA HIS A 26 -5.27 -14.82 7.74
C HIS A 26 -6.22 -15.69 6.91
N ARG A 27 -6.52 -16.89 7.42
CA ARG A 27 -7.51 -17.81 6.82
C ARG A 27 -7.39 -17.97 5.29
N GLY A 28 -6.19 -18.24 4.81
CA GLY A 28 -5.94 -18.42 3.38
C GLY A 28 -5.95 -17.14 2.54
N THR A 29 -5.98 -15.99 3.19
CA THR A 29 -5.86 -14.67 2.55
C THR A 29 -4.51 -14.05 2.88
N VAL A 30 -3.83 -13.49 1.90
CA VAL A 30 -2.67 -12.62 2.08
C VAL A 30 -3.08 -11.17 1.82
N MET A 31 -2.66 -10.27 2.70
CA MET A 31 -2.87 -8.84 2.59
C MET A 31 -1.53 -8.10 2.67
N PRO A 32 -1.02 -7.51 1.58
CA PRO A 32 0.09 -6.58 1.65
C PRO A 32 -0.36 -5.31 2.40
N PHE A 33 0.15 -5.14 3.62
CA PHE A 33 -0.29 -4.09 4.52
C PHE A 33 0.49 -2.80 4.32
N TRP A 34 1.82 -2.89 4.29
CA TRP A 34 2.72 -1.79 3.94
C TRP A 34 3.71 -2.23 2.89
N GLY A 35 3.83 -1.44 1.84
CA GLY A 35 4.79 -1.68 0.78
C GLY A 35 5.34 -0.38 0.24
N GLY A 36 6.59 -0.42 -0.18
CA GLY A 36 7.24 0.72 -0.78
C GLY A 36 8.55 0.35 -1.43
N GLY A 37 9.04 1.25 -2.25
CA GLY A 37 10.31 1.10 -2.94
C GLY A 37 11.10 2.40 -2.91
N THR A 38 12.41 2.28 -3.11
CA THR A 38 13.30 3.41 -3.31
C THR A 38 12.93 4.17 -4.59
N TRP A 39 13.47 5.35 -4.78
CA TRP A 39 13.23 6.11 -6.01
C TRP A 39 13.64 5.33 -7.27
N SER A 40 14.77 4.60 -7.20
CA SER A 40 15.27 3.75 -8.29
C SER A 40 14.36 2.54 -8.59
N ALA A 41 13.57 2.09 -7.63
CA ALA A 41 12.64 0.96 -7.81
C ALA A 41 11.64 1.16 -8.96
N ARG A 42 11.29 2.41 -9.26
CA ARG A 42 10.34 2.74 -10.34
C ARG A 42 10.88 2.39 -11.71
N GLY A 43 12.12 2.78 -12.01
CA GLY A 43 12.78 2.46 -13.28
C GLY A 43 13.02 0.96 -13.46
N LEU A 44 13.20 0.24 -12.36
CA LEU A 44 13.42 -1.21 -12.34
C LEU A 44 12.11 -2.04 -12.33
N ARG A 45 10.96 -1.39 -12.24
CA ARG A 45 9.66 -2.04 -11.99
C ARG A 45 9.68 -2.97 -10.78
N ALA A 46 10.43 -2.60 -9.75
CA ALA A 46 10.64 -3.42 -8.57
C ALA A 46 9.35 -3.63 -7.77
N ASN A 47 8.40 -2.69 -7.79
CA ASN A 47 7.09 -2.84 -7.15
C ASN A 47 6.26 -3.94 -7.81
N GLU A 48 6.23 -3.98 -9.14
CA GLU A 48 5.54 -5.02 -9.90
C GLU A 48 6.15 -6.38 -9.60
N ARG A 49 7.48 -6.49 -9.62
CA ARG A 49 8.18 -7.72 -9.25
C ARG A 49 7.86 -8.15 -7.82
N MET A 50 7.85 -7.22 -6.88
CA MET A 50 7.54 -7.47 -5.47
C MET A 50 6.15 -8.08 -5.28
N TYR A 51 5.13 -7.53 -5.91
CA TYR A 51 3.77 -8.06 -5.81
C TYR A 51 3.60 -9.39 -6.54
N TYR A 52 4.26 -9.58 -7.67
CA TYR A 52 4.28 -10.87 -8.36
C TYR A 52 4.88 -11.97 -7.48
N GLU A 53 6.04 -11.73 -6.89
CA GLU A 53 6.69 -12.67 -5.99
C GLU A 53 5.87 -12.92 -4.72
N LEU A 54 5.22 -11.89 -4.20
CA LEU A 54 4.33 -12.04 -3.05
C LEU A 54 3.14 -12.95 -3.39
N MET A 55 2.51 -12.79 -4.54
CA MET A 55 1.41 -13.67 -4.98
C MET A 55 1.87 -15.12 -5.11
N THR A 56 3.05 -15.33 -5.70
CA THR A 56 3.66 -16.65 -5.86
C THR A 56 3.99 -17.27 -4.50
N HIS A 57 4.58 -16.50 -3.60
CA HIS A 57 4.92 -16.93 -2.24
C HIS A 57 3.66 -17.29 -1.44
N ALA A 58 2.65 -16.43 -1.47
CA ALA A 58 1.38 -16.66 -0.78
C ALA A 58 0.68 -17.94 -1.28
N ARG A 59 0.68 -18.16 -2.60
CA ARG A 59 0.14 -19.38 -3.18
C ARG A 59 0.86 -20.64 -2.69
N ARG A 60 2.19 -20.61 -2.59
CA ARG A 60 2.99 -21.72 -2.03
C ARG A 60 2.68 -21.98 -0.56
N ARG A 61 2.28 -20.94 0.18
CA ARG A 61 1.80 -21.04 1.57
C ARG A 61 0.34 -21.54 1.70
N GLY A 62 -0.32 -21.83 0.59
CA GLY A 62 -1.70 -22.29 0.57
C GLY A 62 -2.76 -21.19 0.59
N CYS A 63 -2.38 -19.92 0.36
CA CYS A 63 -3.35 -18.85 0.23
C CYS A 63 -4.11 -18.97 -1.09
N THR A 64 -5.41 -18.74 -1.02
CA THR A 64 -6.34 -18.75 -2.15
C THR A 64 -6.88 -17.36 -2.50
N ARG A 65 -6.65 -16.38 -1.62
CA ARG A 65 -7.11 -14.99 -1.78
C ARG A 65 -5.96 -14.02 -1.61
N PHE A 66 -5.97 -12.98 -2.44
CA PHE A 66 -5.05 -11.85 -2.35
C PHE A 66 -5.88 -10.57 -2.16
N ASP A 67 -5.75 -9.93 -1.00
CA ASP A 67 -6.46 -8.71 -0.67
C ASP A 67 -5.51 -7.52 -0.74
N PHE A 68 -5.64 -6.72 -1.78
CA PHE A 68 -4.82 -5.51 -1.95
C PHE A 68 -5.16 -4.38 -0.96
N GLY A 69 -6.13 -4.58 -0.11
CA GLY A 69 -6.60 -3.57 0.82
C GLY A 69 -7.25 -2.37 0.13
N ARG A 70 -7.51 -1.34 0.91
CA ARG A 70 -8.25 -0.16 0.44
C ARG A 70 -7.41 0.74 -0.44
N SER A 71 -8.08 1.40 -1.38
CA SER A 71 -7.53 2.52 -2.16
C SER A 71 -8.61 3.54 -2.43
N LYS A 72 -8.23 4.81 -2.39
CA LYS A 72 -9.15 5.87 -2.76
C LYS A 72 -9.34 5.86 -4.28
N THR A 73 -10.59 5.91 -4.73
CA THR A 73 -10.93 6.01 -6.14
C THR A 73 -10.20 7.18 -6.79
N GLY A 74 -9.62 6.98 -7.98
CA GLY A 74 -8.86 8.00 -8.71
C GLY A 74 -7.44 8.25 -8.20
N SER A 75 -6.97 7.51 -7.18
CA SER A 75 -5.58 7.60 -6.72
C SER A 75 -4.62 6.73 -7.54
N GLY A 76 -3.31 7.03 -7.45
CA GLY A 76 -2.27 6.21 -8.07
C GLY A 76 -2.30 4.74 -7.62
N PRO A 77 -2.39 4.45 -6.29
CA PRO A 77 -2.57 3.07 -5.81
C PRO A 77 -3.81 2.37 -6.36
N TYR A 78 -4.91 3.09 -6.56
CA TYR A 78 -6.10 2.54 -7.19
C TYR A 78 -5.85 2.11 -8.64
N ALA A 79 -5.23 2.99 -9.44
CA ALA A 79 -4.88 2.69 -10.83
C ALA A 79 -3.88 1.53 -10.93
N PHE A 80 -2.87 1.50 -10.05
CA PHE A 80 -1.89 0.42 -9.98
C PHE A 80 -2.55 -0.94 -9.75
N LYS A 81 -3.46 -1.04 -8.77
CA LYS A 81 -4.19 -2.29 -8.46
C LYS A 81 -5.07 -2.74 -9.62
N LYS A 82 -5.74 -1.79 -10.27
CA LYS A 82 -6.58 -2.07 -11.43
C LYS A 82 -5.79 -2.64 -12.61
N ASN A 83 -4.55 -2.19 -12.82
CA ASN A 83 -3.67 -2.73 -13.85
C ASN A 83 -3.31 -4.21 -13.65
N TRP A 84 -3.46 -4.74 -12.44
CA TRP A 84 -3.30 -6.16 -12.13
C TRP A 84 -4.57 -6.99 -12.43
N GLY A 85 -5.63 -6.38 -12.93
CA GLY A 85 -6.89 -7.04 -13.20
C GLY A 85 -7.81 -7.22 -11.98
N PHE A 86 -7.50 -6.55 -10.87
CA PHE A 86 -8.39 -6.56 -9.70
C PHE A 86 -9.56 -5.62 -9.92
N GLU A 87 -10.75 -6.13 -9.66
CA GLU A 87 -11.95 -5.31 -9.67
C GLU A 87 -12.19 -4.72 -8.27
N PRO A 88 -12.45 -3.40 -8.19
CA PRO A 88 -12.69 -2.76 -6.91
C PRO A 88 -14.08 -3.10 -6.37
N GLU A 89 -14.16 -3.48 -5.11
CA GLU A 89 -15.40 -3.53 -4.35
C GLU A 89 -15.61 -2.18 -3.64
N PRO A 90 -16.73 -1.47 -3.89
CA PRO A 90 -16.99 -0.20 -3.22
C PRO A 90 -17.16 -0.40 -1.71
N TRP A 91 -16.42 0.38 -0.94
CA TRP A 91 -16.58 0.44 0.51
C TRP A 91 -17.14 1.79 0.91
N THR A 92 -18.10 1.78 1.82
CA THR A 92 -18.70 2.97 2.42
C THR A 92 -18.32 3.05 3.89
N TYR A 93 -18.17 4.26 4.38
CA TYR A 93 -18.00 4.54 5.81
C TYR A 93 -19.24 5.25 6.32
N GLU A 94 -19.76 4.77 7.43
CA GLU A 94 -20.81 5.44 8.17
C GLU A 94 -20.19 6.20 9.36
N PHE A 95 -20.63 7.43 9.56
CA PHE A 95 -20.14 8.28 10.63
C PHE A 95 -21.31 8.71 11.52
N LYS A 96 -21.18 8.48 12.82
CA LYS A 96 -22.07 9.08 13.83
C LYS A 96 -21.35 10.26 14.45
N LEU A 97 -21.78 11.47 14.11
CA LEU A 97 -21.19 12.70 14.66
C LEU A 97 -21.72 12.90 16.09
N MET A 98 -20.82 13.10 17.05
CA MET A 98 -21.16 13.22 18.46
C MET A 98 -21.10 14.66 18.98
N ARG A 99 -20.20 15.48 18.45
CA ARG A 99 -19.94 16.87 18.93
C ARG A 99 -19.72 17.88 17.81
N ILE A 100 -19.80 17.46 16.57
CA ILE A 100 -19.60 18.31 15.39
C ILE A 100 -20.70 18.04 14.38
N ASP A 101 -21.10 19.04 13.62
CA ASP A 101 -22.20 18.93 12.64
C ASP A 101 -21.74 18.51 11.25
N LYS A 102 -20.43 18.49 11.00
CA LYS A 102 -19.85 18.13 9.70
C LYS A 102 -18.67 17.20 9.86
N ILE A 103 -18.57 16.21 8.97
CA ILE A 103 -17.40 15.34 8.87
C ILE A 103 -16.19 16.19 8.45
N PRO A 104 -15.08 16.18 9.22
CA PRO A 104 -13.86 16.87 8.80
C PRO A 104 -13.34 16.33 7.48
N ASP A 105 -13.07 17.20 6.51
CA ASP A 105 -12.43 16.79 5.25
C ASP A 105 -10.91 16.69 5.46
N ILE A 106 -10.45 15.52 5.89
CA ILE A 106 -9.03 15.17 6.08
C ILE A 106 -8.43 14.50 4.84
N ASN A 107 -9.07 14.65 3.68
CA ASN A 107 -8.64 14.05 2.46
C ASN A 107 -7.28 14.62 1.98
N PRO A 108 -6.21 13.80 1.83
CA PRO A 108 -4.92 14.26 1.31
C PRO A 108 -4.98 14.84 -0.11
N LEU A 109 -6.04 14.52 -0.88
CA LEU A 109 -6.28 15.06 -2.22
C LEU A 109 -6.95 16.44 -2.20
N ASN A 110 -7.36 16.91 -1.02
CA ASN A 110 -7.95 18.24 -0.87
C ASN A 110 -6.91 19.32 -1.24
N PRO A 111 -7.24 20.29 -2.10
CA PRO A 111 -6.33 21.35 -2.52
C PRO A 111 -5.69 22.11 -1.36
N LYS A 112 -6.39 22.23 -0.22
CA LYS A 112 -5.90 22.84 1.02
C LYS A 112 -4.60 22.21 1.53
N TYR A 113 -4.44 20.90 1.39
CA TYR A 113 -3.24 20.18 1.85
C TYR A 113 -2.15 20.08 0.77
N ARG A 114 -2.46 20.41 -0.48
CA ARG A 114 -1.51 20.32 -1.60
C ARG A 114 -0.26 21.16 -1.37
N PHE A 115 -0.44 22.36 -0.85
CA PHE A 115 0.67 23.26 -0.54
C PHE A 115 1.60 22.65 0.51
N PHE A 116 1.06 22.15 1.61
CA PHE A 116 1.82 21.52 2.68
C PHE A 116 2.53 20.24 2.20
N ILE A 117 1.86 19.40 1.42
CA ILE A 117 2.45 18.19 0.85
C ILE A 117 3.60 18.53 -0.08
N ASN A 118 3.46 19.56 -0.91
CA ASN A 118 4.52 19.97 -1.84
C ASN A 118 5.70 20.60 -1.09
N ALA A 119 5.45 21.39 -0.05
CA ALA A 119 6.50 21.93 0.80
C ALA A 119 7.26 20.81 1.53
N TRP A 120 6.54 19.83 2.10
CA TRP A 120 7.13 18.66 2.76
C TRP A 120 8.04 17.85 1.83
N LYS A 121 7.60 17.61 0.60
CA LYS A 121 8.39 16.87 -0.42
C LYS A 121 9.70 17.56 -0.81
N ARG A 122 9.84 18.86 -0.54
CA ARG A 122 11.06 19.64 -0.85
C ARG A 122 12.03 19.71 0.33
N LEU A 123 11.62 19.26 1.51
CA LEU A 123 12.51 19.25 2.67
C LEU A 123 13.58 18.17 2.51
N PRO A 124 14.84 18.46 2.92
CA PRO A 124 15.88 17.45 3.02
C PRO A 124 15.48 16.34 4.00
N VAL A 125 15.85 15.09 3.69
CA VAL A 125 15.49 13.92 4.50
C VAL A 125 15.78 14.08 6.00
N PRO A 126 16.90 14.71 6.44
CA PRO A 126 17.17 14.92 7.87
C PRO A 126 16.16 15.81 8.59
N ILE A 127 15.40 16.64 7.85
CA ILE A 127 14.42 17.59 8.40
C ILE A 127 13.00 17.01 8.28
N ALA A 128 12.79 16.10 7.34
CA ALA A 128 11.47 15.50 7.05
C ALA A 128 11.17 14.27 7.92
N ASN A 129 12.17 13.76 8.65
CA ASN A 129 12.04 12.60 9.57
C ASN A 129 11.87 13.05 11.02
#